data_12b9f5eaaf55efcf48612a5aa08f6e0b
#
_entry.id   12b9f5eaaf55efcf48612a5aa08f6e0b
#
_cell.length_a   1.000
_cell.length_b   1.000
_cell.length_c   1.000
_cell.angle_alpha   90.00
_cell.angle_beta   90.00
_cell.angle_gamma   90.00
#
_symmetry.space_group_name_H-M   'P 1'
#
loop_
_entity.id
_entity.type
_entity.pdbx_description
1 polymer ?
#
loop_
_entity_poly.entity_id
_entity_poly.type
_entity_poly.pdbx_seq_one_letter_code
_entity_poly.pdbx_strand_id
1 'polypeptide(L)'
;MLLPKSFLPLAGAALLGSILLAGTTQAQQLPAARDTSFTVHSAFVKEKKRHPNITIARPALPATVQAAYNVPYCTLGTRSLQLDIFYPKAKRRKGYPAVLFIHGGGWRSGDRSQHVPMAQQLAAKGYVTATAEYRLSTEAPYPAAVHDLKAAIRWLRANARQYPIDTTRIAVWGFSAGGQLAALVGTTNGYAPLEGTAGNISHSSSVQAIVDVDGTLSFTHPESGESAHNKPTPASFWLGGLKTEKPELWEQAGGLNHVSPQTPPIVFINSAVDRMHAGREDMIKQLDAHHIYHETHTFPDSPHTFPLFNPWFEPTLQYTTDFLNLVFRKKS
;
A
#
# COMPACT_ATOMS: atom_id res chain seq x y z
N MET A 1 -5.42 -100.45 1.24
CA MET A 1 -4.31 -100.31 2.22
C MET A 1 -3.46 -99.17 1.76
N LEU A 2 -3.81 -97.98 2.19
CA LEU A 2 -3.25 -96.73 1.64
C LEU A 2 -2.68 -95.92 2.85
N LEU A 3 -1.42 -95.60 2.77
CA LEU A 3 -0.67 -94.78 3.72
C LEU A 3 -1.02 -93.29 3.50
N PRO A 4 -1.01 -92.46 4.57
CA PRO A 4 -1.33 -91.04 4.45
C PRO A 4 -0.09 -90.20 4.14
N LYS A 5 -0.28 -89.14 3.36
CA LYS A 5 0.71 -88.10 3.00
C LYS A 5 0.85 -87.11 4.08
N SER A 6 2.11 -86.85 4.49
CA SER A 6 2.51 -85.78 5.39
C SER A 6 2.52 -84.41 4.72
N PHE A 7 1.87 -83.44 5.35
CA PHE A 7 1.94 -82.01 5.01
C PHE A 7 3.00 -81.27 5.86
N LEU A 8 3.95 -80.59 5.21
CA LEU A 8 4.84 -79.63 5.83
C LEU A 8 4.16 -78.25 5.83
N PRO A 9 4.29 -77.45 6.87
CA PRO A 9 3.84 -76.06 6.83
C PRO A 9 4.93 -75.13 6.24
N LEU A 10 4.51 -74.27 5.30
CA LEU A 10 5.31 -73.16 4.81
C LEU A 10 5.34 -72.03 5.90
N ALA A 11 6.53 -71.65 6.31
CA ALA A 11 6.76 -70.44 7.11
C ALA A 11 6.71 -69.22 6.21
N GLY A 12 5.71 -68.37 6.37
CA GLY A 12 5.61 -67.05 5.74
C GLY A 12 6.43 -66.04 6.52
N ALA A 13 7.47 -65.50 5.87
CA ALA A 13 8.24 -64.36 6.41
C ALA A 13 7.46 -63.08 6.12
N ALA A 14 6.94 -62.41 7.17
CA ALA A 14 6.37 -61.06 7.06
C ALA A 14 7.51 -60.01 7.05
N LEU A 15 7.72 -59.35 5.91
CA LEU A 15 8.55 -58.14 5.80
C LEU A 15 7.77 -56.95 6.40
N LEU A 16 8.19 -56.49 7.56
CA LEU A 16 7.77 -55.21 8.14
C LEU A 16 8.56 -54.10 7.41
N GLY A 17 7.91 -53.48 6.44
CA GLY A 17 8.41 -52.25 5.82
C GLY A 17 8.25 -51.04 6.76
N SER A 18 9.34 -50.56 7.34
CA SER A 18 9.36 -49.29 8.11
C SER A 18 9.26 -48.13 7.16
N ILE A 19 8.10 -47.48 7.10
CA ILE A 19 7.92 -46.19 6.40
C ILE A 19 8.52 -45.12 7.29
N LEU A 20 9.73 -44.66 6.95
CA LEU A 20 10.30 -43.43 7.49
C LEU A 20 9.54 -42.24 6.89
N LEU A 21 8.60 -41.69 7.65
CA LEU A 21 8.03 -40.37 7.40
C LEU A 21 9.12 -39.33 7.66
N ALA A 22 9.79 -38.90 6.58
CA ALA A 22 10.64 -37.71 6.63
C ALA A 22 9.74 -36.49 6.86
N GLY A 23 9.55 -36.12 8.10
CA GLY A 23 8.95 -34.84 8.48
C GLY A 23 9.87 -33.73 8.00
N THR A 24 9.50 -33.04 6.93
CA THR A 24 10.10 -31.76 6.58
C THR A 24 9.76 -30.76 7.69
N THR A 25 10.68 -30.57 8.61
CA THR A 25 10.65 -29.42 9.52
C THR A 25 10.80 -28.17 8.67
N GLN A 26 9.67 -27.55 8.37
CA GLN A 26 9.68 -26.18 7.86
C GLN A 26 10.34 -25.31 8.94
N ALA A 27 11.57 -24.88 8.68
CA ALA A 27 12.26 -23.95 9.55
C ALA A 27 11.34 -22.72 9.70
N GLN A 28 10.89 -22.48 10.91
CA GLN A 28 10.13 -21.29 11.27
C GLN A 28 11.05 -20.10 11.01
N GLN A 29 10.88 -19.42 9.86
CA GLN A 29 11.59 -18.18 9.58
C GLN A 29 11.15 -17.19 10.66
N LEU A 30 12.06 -16.82 11.54
CA LEU A 30 11.87 -15.71 12.47
C LEU A 30 11.47 -14.49 11.65
N PRO A 31 10.48 -13.71 12.09
CA PRO A 31 10.10 -12.50 11.37
C PRO A 31 11.35 -11.64 11.19
N ALA A 32 11.64 -11.27 9.94
CA ALA A 32 12.78 -10.42 9.62
C ALA A 32 12.71 -9.16 10.49
N ALA A 33 13.83 -8.79 11.10
CA ALA A 33 13.89 -7.59 11.93
C ALA A 33 13.39 -6.39 11.10
N ARG A 34 12.40 -5.67 11.64
CA ARG A 34 11.83 -4.50 10.97
C ARG A 34 12.93 -3.46 10.72
N ASP A 35 13.06 -3.01 9.49
CA ASP A 35 13.96 -1.91 9.16
C ASP A 35 13.37 -0.61 9.72
N THR A 36 14.09 0.02 10.65
CA THR A 36 13.71 1.27 11.30
C THR A 36 14.51 2.46 10.80
N SER A 37 15.19 2.34 9.66
CA SER A 37 16.06 3.39 9.10
C SER A 37 15.28 4.67 8.77
N PHE A 38 13.99 4.56 8.39
CA PHE A 38 13.12 5.70 8.19
C PHE A 38 12.03 5.76 9.26
N THR A 39 12.02 6.85 10.00
CA THR A 39 10.96 7.25 10.94
C THR A 39 10.64 8.73 10.76
N VAL A 40 9.46 9.18 11.22
CA VAL A 40 9.12 10.62 11.23
C VAL A 40 10.17 11.41 12.00
N HIS A 41 10.70 10.86 13.10
CA HIS A 41 11.73 11.52 13.89
C HIS A 41 13.08 11.61 13.15
N SER A 42 13.55 10.52 12.53
CA SER A 42 14.82 10.55 11.78
C SER A 42 14.74 11.53 10.60
N ALA A 43 13.60 11.57 9.89
CA ALA A 43 13.34 12.56 8.86
C ALA A 43 13.37 13.99 9.42
N PHE A 44 12.71 14.24 10.56
CA PHE A 44 12.71 15.53 11.22
C PHE A 44 14.12 16.01 11.57
N VAL A 45 14.92 15.16 12.20
CA VAL A 45 16.31 15.51 12.59
C VAL A 45 17.14 15.89 11.36
N LYS A 46 16.93 15.18 10.25
CA LYS A 46 17.62 15.47 8.98
C LYS A 46 17.17 16.81 8.39
N GLU A 47 15.87 17.00 8.24
CA GLU A 47 15.32 18.17 7.53
C GLU A 47 15.39 19.45 8.37
N LYS A 48 15.38 19.37 9.70
CA LYS A 48 15.54 20.49 10.62
C LYS A 48 16.81 21.30 10.38
N LYS A 49 17.86 20.68 9.83
CA LYS A 49 19.13 21.32 9.48
C LYS A 49 18.98 22.34 8.34
N ARG A 50 18.07 22.08 7.39
CA ARG A 50 17.82 22.93 6.21
C ARG A 50 16.59 23.80 6.38
N HIS A 51 15.62 23.33 7.17
CA HIS A 51 14.35 23.97 7.45
C HIS A 51 14.19 24.18 8.96
N PRO A 52 14.87 25.14 9.59
CA PRO A 52 14.96 25.27 11.06
C PRO A 52 13.62 25.52 11.76
N ASN A 53 12.59 25.97 11.02
CA ASN A 53 11.28 26.31 11.58
C ASN A 53 10.25 25.19 11.49
N ILE A 54 10.59 24.02 10.90
CA ILE A 54 9.64 22.91 10.80
C ILE A 54 9.29 22.32 12.16
N THR A 55 8.08 21.81 12.26
CA THR A 55 7.61 21.02 13.41
C THR A 55 6.93 19.75 12.91
N ILE A 56 7.01 18.68 13.70
CA ILE A 56 6.34 17.42 13.36
C ILE A 56 4.83 17.61 13.51
N ALA A 57 4.06 17.24 12.48
CA ALA A 57 2.61 17.09 12.58
C ALA A 57 2.29 15.95 13.55
N ARG A 58 1.60 16.26 14.64
CA ARG A 58 1.32 15.28 15.71
C ARG A 58 -0.12 14.79 15.64
N PRO A 59 -0.36 13.51 16.02
CA PRO A 59 -1.72 13.01 16.18
C PRO A 59 -2.51 13.89 17.17
N ALA A 60 -3.71 14.24 16.77
CA ALA A 60 -4.67 14.95 17.61
C ALA A 60 -6.07 14.49 17.20
N LEU A 61 -6.61 13.49 17.91
CA LEU A 61 -7.93 12.93 17.59
C LEU A 61 -9.04 13.96 17.88
N PRO A 62 -9.72 14.47 16.84
CA PRO A 62 -10.78 15.46 17.04
C PRO A 62 -11.95 14.86 17.82
N ALA A 63 -12.60 15.68 18.67
CA ALA A 63 -13.74 15.24 19.50
C ALA A 63 -14.93 14.68 18.67
N THR A 64 -15.02 15.05 17.39
CA THR A 64 -16.05 14.58 16.44
C THR A 64 -15.72 13.23 15.78
N VAL A 65 -14.53 12.67 16.03
CA VAL A 65 -14.01 11.46 15.39
C VAL A 65 -13.94 10.30 16.39
N GLN A 66 -14.25 9.11 15.91
CA GLN A 66 -13.99 7.84 16.60
C GLN A 66 -12.78 7.16 15.97
N ALA A 67 -12.10 6.31 16.76
CA ALA A 67 -10.96 5.54 16.30
C ALA A 67 -11.05 4.08 16.75
N ALA A 68 -10.57 3.17 15.90
CA ALA A 68 -10.22 1.81 16.29
C ALA A 68 -8.79 1.53 15.80
N TYR A 69 -7.97 1.01 16.69
CA TYR A 69 -6.54 0.78 16.44
C TYR A 69 -6.24 -0.70 16.32
N ASN A 70 -5.18 -1.04 15.58
CA ASN A 70 -4.69 -2.40 15.43
C ASN A 70 -5.76 -3.39 14.93
N VAL A 71 -6.62 -2.94 14.02
CA VAL A 71 -7.71 -3.76 13.47
C VAL A 71 -7.14 -4.69 12.40
N PRO A 72 -7.24 -6.02 12.55
CA PRO A 72 -6.78 -6.95 11.53
C PRO A 72 -7.62 -6.84 10.26
N TYR A 73 -6.97 -6.69 9.10
CA TYR A 73 -7.67 -6.66 7.82
C TYR A 73 -7.37 -7.85 6.91
N CYS A 74 -6.22 -8.51 7.13
CA CYS A 74 -5.81 -9.69 6.37
C CYS A 74 -4.84 -10.53 7.19
N THR A 75 -4.98 -11.86 7.14
CA THR A 75 -4.06 -12.81 7.78
C THR A 75 -3.43 -13.71 6.72
N LEU A 76 -2.11 -13.78 6.71
CA LEU A 76 -1.28 -14.51 5.77
C LEU A 76 -0.41 -15.50 6.56
N GLY A 77 -0.86 -16.74 6.68
CA GLY A 77 -0.25 -17.70 7.61
C GLY A 77 -0.31 -17.18 9.04
N THR A 78 0.83 -16.95 9.67
CA THR A 78 0.93 -16.36 11.03
C THR A 78 1.00 -14.84 11.05
N ARG A 79 1.16 -14.17 9.89
CA ARG A 79 1.26 -12.72 9.77
C ARG A 79 -0.13 -12.08 9.68
N SER A 80 -0.54 -11.38 10.71
CA SER A 80 -1.73 -10.54 10.70
C SER A 80 -1.35 -9.12 10.31
N LEU A 81 -1.90 -8.63 9.20
CA LEU A 81 -1.77 -7.25 8.75
C LEU A 81 -2.88 -6.40 9.36
N GLN A 82 -2.52 -5.24 9.89
CA GLN A 82 -3.41 -4.39 10.67
C GLN A 82 -3.55 -2.99 10.05
N LEU A 83 -4.66 -2.34 10.39
CA LEU A 83 -4.90 -0.93 10.10
C LEU A 83 -5.42 -0.22 11.36
N ASP A 84 -5.25 1.11 11.37
CA ASP A 84 -5.96 1.99 12.30
C ASP A 84 -7.03 2.73 11.51
N ILE A 85 -8.25 2.81 12.02
CA ILE A 85 -9.37 3.42 11.31
C ILE A 85 -10.00 4.54 12.14
N PHE A 86 -10.30 5.67 11.46
CA PHE A 86 -10.87 6.87 12.05
C PHE A 86 -12.14 7.25 11.26
N TYR A 87 -13.21 7.59 11.96
CA TYR A 87 -14.50 7.88 11.32
C TYR A 87 -15.33 8.87 12.13
N PRO A 88 -16.20 9.67 11.46
CA PRO A 88 -17.06 10.62 12.14
C PRO A 88 -18.03 9.94 13.12
N LYS A 89 -18.24 10.54 14.30
CA LYS A 89 -19.27 10.10 15.27
C LYS A 89 -20.68 10.28 14.73
N ALA A 90 -20.91 11.30 13.93
CA ALA A 90 -22.20 11.58 13.33
C ALA A 90 -22.64 10.46 12.39
N LYS A 91 -23.91 10.09 12.44
CA LYS A 91 -24.48 9.09 11.52
C LYS A 91 -24.83 9.75 10.18
N ARG A 92 -24.51 9.06 9.08
CA ARG A 92 -24.89 9.46 7.72
C ARG A 92 -25.52 8.27 7.01
N ARG A 93 -26.73 8.45 6.48
CA ARG A 93 -27.53 7.36 5.90
C ARG A 93 -26.81 6.59 4.77
N LYS A 94 -26.09 7.31 3.90
CA LYS A 94 -25.32 6.72 2.80
C LYS A 94 -23.88 6.37 3.18
N GLY A 95 -23.48 6.55 4.43
CA GLY A 95 -22.07 6.45 4.84
C GLY A 95 -21.23 7.63 4.37
N TYR A 96 -19.93 7.57 4.66
CA TYR A 96 -18.92 8.57 4.31
C TYR A 96 -18.00 8.02 3.24
N PRO A 97 -17.45 8.85 2.34
CA PRO A 97 -16.35 8.42 1.50
C PRO A 97 -15.20 7.89 2.36
N ALA A 98 -14.44 6.93 1.84
CA ALA A 98 -13.31 6.38 2.58
C ALA A 98 -11.98 6.68 1.88
N VAL A 99 -10.90 6.79 2.66
CA VAL A 99 -9.54 6.98 2.18
C VAL A 99 -8.59 6.01 2.88
N LEU A 100 -7.89 5.19 2.12
CA LEU A 100 -6.82 4.33 2.60
C LEU A 100 -5.48 5.07 2.50
N PHE A 101 -4.82 5.31 3.63
CA PHE A 101 -3.50 5.92 3.71
C PHE A 101 -2.40 4.87 3.67
N ILE A 102 -1.42 5.09 2.78
CA ILE A 102 -0.30 4.20 2.50
C ILE A 102 0.99 4.92 2.85
N HIS A 103 1.74 4.38 3.81
CA HIS A 103 2.95 5.02 4.32
C HIS A 103 4.14 4.90 3.38
N GLY A 104 5.07 5.84 3.49
CA GLY A 104 6.36 5.83 2.81
C GLY A 104 7.42 5.02 3.57
N GLY A 105 8.65 5.07 3.07
CA GLY A 105 9.82 4.39 3.66
C GLY A 105 10.55 3.46 2.71
N GLY A 106 10.50 3.74 1.39
CA GLY A 106 11.24 3.00 0.36
C GLY A 106 10.85 1.52 0.29
N TRP A 107 9.58 1.19 0.53
CA TRP A 107 9.04 -0.19 0.58
C TRP A 107 9.71 -1.11 1.60
N ARG A 108 10.65 -0.61 2.39
CA ARG A 108 11.53 -1.36 3.27
C ARG A 108 11.35 -1.03 4.75
N SER A 109 10.97 0.20 5.04
CA SER A 109 10.83 0.76 6.38
C SER A 109 9.55 1.58 6.51
N GLY A 110 9.37 2.25 7.63
CA GLY A 110 8.17 3.04 7.91
C GLY A 110 7.03 2.20 8.49
N ASP A 111 5.95 2.88 8.83
CA ASP A 111 4.74 2.24 9.38
C ASP A 111 3.51 3.14 9.26
N ARG A 112 2.33 2.53 9.49
CA ARG A 112 1.03 3.20 9.37
C ARG A 112 0.86 4.43 10.26
N SER A 113 1.64 4.57 11.34
CA SER A 113 1.54 5.73 12.24
C SER A 113 1.97 7.05 11.59
N GLN A 114 2.75 6.99 10.50
CA GLN A 114 3.22 8.18 9.78
C GLN A 114 2.08 9.12 9.40
N HIS A 115 0.94 8.59 9.00
CA HIS A 115 -0.17 9.37 8.47
C HIS A 115 -1.39 9.41 9.40
N VAL A 116 -1.25 8.95 10.64
CA VAL A 116 -2.31 9.09 11.65
C VAL A 116 -2.74 10.55 11.84
N PRO A 117 -1.83 11.56 11.90
CA PRO A 117 -2.27 12.95 11.96
C PRO A 117 -3.16 13.37 10.80
N MET A 118 -2.75 13.06 9.56
CA MET A 118 -3.51 13.39 8.35
C MET A 118 -4.86 12.66 8.30
N ALA A 119 -4.86 11.38 8.64
CA ALA A 119 -6.07 10.55 8.67
C ALA A 119 -7.09 11.07 9.69
N GLN A 120 -6.65 11.46 10.89
CA GLN A 120 -7.53 12.02 11.93
C GLN A 120 -8.16 13.35 11.50
N GLN A 121 -7.38 14.24 10.89
CA GLN A 121 -7.89 15.54 10.43
C GLN A 121 -8.83 15.39 9.23
N LEU A 122 -8.53 14.49 8.29
CA LEU A 122 -9.43 14.23 7.17
C LEU A 122 -10.73 13.54 7.63
N ALA A 123 -10.67 12.70 8.68
CA ALA A 123 -11.88 12.12 9.27
C ALA A 123 -12.80 13.20 9.87
N ALA A 124 -12.26 14.24 10.49
CA ALA A 124 -13.05 15.38 10.98
C ALA A 124 -13.74 16.16 9.85
N LYS A 125 -13.19 16.09 8.63
CA LYS A 125 -13.78 16.70 7.42
C LYS A 125 -14.86 15.84 6.75
N GLY A 126 -15.25 14.70 7.36
CA GLY A 126 -16.36 13.86 6.91
C GLY A 126 -15.94 12.70 6.02
N TYR A 127 -14.83 12.09 6.29
CA TYR A 127 -14.33 10.87 5.65
C TYR A 127 -14.19 9.74 6.67
N VAL A 128 -14.28 8.50 6.22
CA VAL A 128 -13.70 7.37 6.94
C VAL A 128 -12.27 7.21 6.44
N THR A 129 -11.30 7.18 7.33
CA THR A 129 -9.88 7.08 6.96
C THR A 129 -9.24 5.87 7.62
N ALA A 130 -8.39 5.16 6.92
CA ALA A 130 -7.65 4.04 7.47
C ALA A 130 -6.18 4.17 7.11
N THR A 131 -5.28 3.98 8.09
CA THR A 131 -3.84 3.87 7.86
C THR A 131 -3.46 2.39 7.92
N ALA A 132 -2.93 1.83 6.84
CA ALA A 132 -2.69 0.40 6.74
C ALA A 132 -1.21 0.03 6.80
N GLU A 133 -0.92 -1.13 7.41
CA GLU A 133 0.32 -1.85 7.18
C GLU A 133 0.29 -2.50 5.79
N TYR A 134 1.45 -2.81 5.28
CA TYR A 134 1.66 -3.73 4.17
C TYR A 134 3.00 -4.45 4.37
N ARG A 135 3.19 -5.62 3.76
CA ARG A 135 4.47 -6.33 3.84
C ARG A 135 5.57 -5.53 3.19
N LEU A 136 6.60 -5.24 3.97
CA LEU A 136 7.80 -4.57 3.50
C LEU A 136 8.67 -5.53 2.67
N SER A 137 9.60 -5.00 1.89
CA SER A 137 10.54 -5.80 1.08
C SER A 137 11.41 -6.76 1.90
N THR A 138 11.57 -6.49 3.20
CA THR A 138 12.21 -7.39 4.17
C THR A 138 11.33 -8.58 4.57
N GLU A 139 10.01 -8.51 4.34
CA GLU A 139 9.06 -9.60 4.58
C GLU A 139 8.72 -10.34 3.29
N ALA A 140 8.43 -9.61 2.22
CA ALA A 140 8.12 -10.17 0.91
C ALA A 140 8.37 -9.13 -0.21
N PRO A 141 8.95 -9.55 -1.35
CA PRO A 141 9.17 -8.67 -2.50
C PRO A 141 7.84 -8.32 -3.20
N TYR A 142 7.92 -7.45 -4.19
CA TYR A 142 6.84 -7.16 -5.13
C TYR A 142 6.28 -8.47 -5.74
N PRO A 143 4.97 -8.61 -5.91
CA PRO A 143 3.91 -7.62 -5.70
C PRO A 143 3.20 -7.69 -4.34
N ALA A 144 3.81 -8.27 -3.31
CA ALA A 144 3.18 -8.55 -2.02
C ALA A 144 2.47 -7.32 -1.39
N ALA A 145 3.14 -6.17 -1.36
CA ALA A 145 2.56 -4.93 -0.82
C ALA A 145 1.31 -4.49 -1.58
N VAL A 146 1.28 -4.65 -2.91
CA VAL A 146 0.11 -4.31 -3.74
C VAL A 146 -1.08 -5.21 -3.40
N HIS A 147 -0.85 -6.51 -3.27
CA HIS A 147 -1.87 -7.48 -2.85
C HIS A 147 -2.44 -7.16 -1.47
N ASP A 148 -1.59 -6.76 -0.52
CA ASP A 148 -1.99 -6.41 0.84
C ASP A 148 -2.87 -5.15 0.84
N LEU A 149 -2.49 -4.11 0.11
CA LEU A 149 -3.26 -2.87 0.01
C LEU A 149 -4.61 -3.07 -0.69
N LYS A 150 -4.65 -3.89 -1.74
CA LYS A 150 -5.91 -4.29 -2.36
C LYS A 150 -6.80 -5.10 -1.40
N ALA A 151 -6.21 -5.96 -0.57
CA ALA A 151 -6.95 -6.64 0.50
C ALA A 151 -7.49 -5.65 1.56
N ALA A 152 -6.73 -4.59 1.91
CA ALA A 152 -7.23 -3.54 2.80
C ALA A 152 -8.42 -2.79 2.21
N ILE A 153 -8.40 -2.47 0.92
CA ILE A 153 -9.54 -1.84 0.23
C ILE A 153 -10.76 -2.76 0.22
N ARG A 154 -10.59 -4.07 -0.04
CA ARG A 154 -11.66 -5.05 0.06
C ARG A 154 -12.22 -5.14 1.49
N TRP A 155 -11.34 -5.09 2.49
CA TRP A 155 -11.75 -5.07 3.88
C TRP A 155 -12.61 -3.84 4.24
N LEU A 156 -12.25 -2.65 3.76
CA LEU A 156 -13.08 -1.45 3.95
C LEU A 156 -14.50 -1.65 3.41
N ARG A 157 -14.65 -2.27 2.25
CA ARG A 157 -15.97 -2.58 1.67
C ARG A 157 -16.74 -3.62 2.48
N ALA A 158 -16.07 -4.68 2.90
CA ALA A 158 -16.67 -5.74 3.70
C ALA A 158 -17.19 -5.24 5.06
N ASN A 159 -16.51 -4.24 5.63
CA ASN A 159 -16.82 -3.68 6.95
C ASN A 159 -17.59 -2.34 6.89
N ALA A 160 -18.19 -2.02 5.74
CA ALA A 160 -18.85 -0.74 5.51
C ALA A 160 -20.06 -0.47 6.44
N ARG A 161 -20.67 -1.51 7.02
CA ARG A 161 -21.76 -1.36 8.00
C ARG A 161 -21.22 -1.01 9.39
N GLN A 162 -20.10 -1.57 9.77
CA GLN A 162 -19.44 -1.33 11.06
C GLN A 162 -18.81 0.06 11.10
N TYR A 163 -18.11 0.41 10.04
CA TYR A 163 -17.49 1.72 9.83
C TYR A 163 -18.26 2.40 8.71
N PRO A 164 -19.07 3.43 8.97
CA PRO A 164 -20.11 3.91 8.05
C PRO A 164 -19.54 4.40 6.71
N ILE A 165 -19.12 3.47 5.85
CA ILE A 165 -18.42 3.69 4.57
C ILE A 165 -19.44 3.68 3.41
N ASP A 166 -19.34 4.67 2.55
CA ASP A 166 -19.92 4.62 1.21
C ASP A 166 -18.97 3.84 0.29
N THR A 167 -19.31 2.61 0.01
CA THR A 167 -18.48 1.68 -0.77
C THR A 167 -18.29 2.09 -2.24
N THR A 168 -19.03 3.08 -2.71
CA THR A 168 -18.93 3.62 -4.07
C THR A 168 -17.92 4.77 -4.17
N ARG A 169 -17.37 5.23 -3.04
CA ARG A 169 -16.46 6.37 -2.93
C ARG A 169 -15.29 6.04 -2.02
N ILE A 170 -14.33 5.30 -2.55
CA ILE A 170 -13.08 4.94 -1.86
C ILE A 170 -11.90 5.53 -2.65
N ALA A 171 -11.01 6.22 -1.96
CA ALA A 171 -9.75 6.72 -2.48
C ALA A 171 -8.57 6.03 -1.81
N VAL A 172 -7.44 6.09 -2.48
CA VAL A 172 -6.12 5.82 -1.91
C VAL A 172 -5.33 7.11 -1.80
N TRP A 173 -4.60 7.26 -0.73
CA TRP A 173 -3.68 8.35 -0.46
C TRP A 173 -2.33 7.76 -0.08
N GLY A 174 -1.25 8.17 -0.72
CA GLY A 174 0.06 7.63 -0.39
C GLY A 174 1.17 8.67 -0.48
N PHE A 175 2.22 8.47 0.32
CA PHE A 175 3.39 9.33 0.35
C PHE A 175 4.65 8.55 -0.01
N SER A 176 5.51 9.10 -0.90
CA SER A 176 6.79 8.48 -1.29
C SER A 176 6.57 7.08 -1.89
N ALA A 177 7.19 6.04 -1.34
CA ALA A 177 6.87 4.65 -1.70
C ALA A 177 5.37 4.34 -1.59
N GLY A 178 4.66 4.94 -0.61
CA GLY A 178 3.21 4.86 -0.50
C GLY A 178 2.48 5.60 -1.63
N GLY A 179 3.02 6.73 -2.13
CA GLY A 179 2.49 7.46 -3.29
C GLY A 179 2.58 6.61 -4.56
N GLN A 180 3.75 6.04 -4.81
CA GLN A 180 3.94 5.07 -5.89
C GLN A 180 2.94 3.91 -5.79
N LEU A 181 2.78 3.32 -4.58
CA LEU A 181 1.82 2.25 -4.35
C LEU A 181 0.37 2.71 -4.55
N ALA A 182 0.02 3.94 -4.14
CA ALA A 182 -1.32 4.50 -4.36
C ALA A 182 -1.62 4.68 -5.85
N ALA A 183 -0.66 5.22 -6.62
CA ALA A 183 -0.78 5.33 -8.07
C ALA A 183 -0.95 3.94 -8.72
N LEU A 184 -0.08 2.98 -8.38
CA LEU A 184 -0.15 1.62 -8.94
C LEU A 184 -1.46 0.91 -8.58
N VAL A 185 -1.89 0.96 -7.32
CA VAL A 185 -3.17 0.36 -6.88
C VAL A 185 -4.34 0.96 -7.65
N GLY A 186 -4.37 2.28 -7.82
CA GLY A 186 -5.47 2.98 -8.49
C GLY A 186 -5.49 2.77 -10.00
N THR A 187 -4.35 2.77 -10.68
CA THR A 187 -4.26 2.55 -12.13
C THR A 187 -4.50 1.07 -12.51
N THR A 188 -4.34 0.16 -11.56
CA THR A 188 -4.56 -1.29 -11.76
C THR A 188 -5.90 -1.79 -11.21
N ASN A 189 -6.95 -0.96 -11.23
CA ASN A 189 -8.31 -1.37 -10.91
C ASN A 189 -8.72 -2.57 -11.78
N GLY A 190 -9.03 -3.72 -11.15
CA GLY A 190 -9.46 -4.93 -11.85
C GLY A 190 -8.36 -5.67 -12.63
N TYR A 191 -7.10 -5.27 -12.53
CA TYR A 191 -5.99 -5.95 -13.18
C TYR A 191 -5.62 -7.22 -12.42
N ALA A 192 -6.08 -8.37 -12.93
CA ALA A 192 -6.01 -9.66 -12.25
C ALA A 192 -4.62 -10.04 -11.68
N PRO A 193 -3.48 -9.81 -12.38
CA PRO A 193 -2.17 -10.17 -11.84
C PRO A 193 -1.79 -9.46 -10.54
N LEU A 194 -2.39 -8.28 -10.26
CA LEU A 194 -2.12 -7.50 -9.06
C LEU A 194 -3.26 -7.52 -8.03
N GLU A 195 -4.34 -8.29 -8.26
CA GLU A 195 -5.45 -8.38 -7.30
C GLU A 195 -5.10 -9.15 -6.01
N GLY A 196 -4.22 -10.14 -6.09
CA GLY A 196 -3.96 -11.05 -4.98
C GLY A 196 -5.15 -11.95 -4.65
N THR A 197 -4.93 -12.92 -3.76
CA THR A 197 -5.91 -13.96 -3.43
C THR A 197 -6.34 -13.95 -1.97
N ALA A 198 -5.85 -13.01 -1.14
CA ALA A 198 -6.13 -12.94 0.29
C ALA A 198 -7.12 -11.82 0.63
N GLY A 199 -7.81 -11.96 1.75
CA GLY A 199 -8.67 -10.94 2.37
C GLY A 199 -9.90 -10.56 1.54
N ASN A 200 -11.11 -10.92 2.00
CA ASN A 200 -12.42 -10.47 1.48
C ASN A 200 -12.55 -10.48 -0.05
N ILE A 201 -12.09 -11.54 -0.72
CA ILE A 201 -11.98 -11.65 -2.19
C ILE A 201 -13.31 -11.49 -2.96
N SER A 202 -14.46 -11.63 -2.29
CA SER A 202 -15.78 -11.37 -2.85
C SER A 202 -16.10 -9.88 -3.04
N HIS A 203 -15.26 -8.98 -2.53
CA HIS A 203 -15.40 -7.54 -2.66
C HIS A 203 -14.40 -6.97 -3.67
N SER A 204 -14.77 -5.88 -4.34
CA SER A 204 -13.87 -5.18 -5.27
C SER A 204 -12.75 -4.45 -4.51
N SER A 205 -11.54 -4.46 -5.08
CA SER A 205 -10.41 -3.64 -4.64
C SER A 205 -10.33 -2.28 -5.38
N SER A 206 -11.22 -2.01 -6.32
CA SER A 206 -11.17 -0.79 -7.14
C SER A 206 -11.38 0.47 -6.31
N VAL A 207 -10.65 1.53 -6.65
CA VAL A 207 -10.77 2.84 -6.02
C VAL A 207 -11.27 3.88 -7.03
N GLN A 208 -11.81 4.98 -6.53
CA GLN A 208 -12.46 6.01 -7.32
C GLN A 208 -11.71 7.34 -7.34
N ALA A 209 -10.61 7.44 -6.60
CA ALA A 209 -9.69 8.59 -6.62
C ALA A 209 -8.30 8.18 -6.11
N ILE A 210 -7.28 8.85 -6.59
CA ILE A 210 -5.87 8.67 -6.21
C ILE A 210 -5.33 10.00 -5.70
N VAL A 211 -4.67 9.98 -4.55
CA VAL A 211 -3.86 11.09 -4.05
C VAL A 211 -2.41 10.61 -3.98
N ASP A 212 -1.62 11.05 -4.90
CA ASP A 212 -0.19 10.77 -4.97
C ASP A 212 0.61 11.93 -4.38
N VAL A 213 1.34 11.65 -3.30
CA VAL A 213 2.19 12.62 -2.63
C VAL A 213 3.65 12.19 -2.80
N ASP A 214 4.33 12.83 -3.74
CA ASP A 214 5.74 12.56 -4.06
C ASP A 214 6.02 11.07 -4.34
N GLY A 215 5.16 10.39 -5.10
CA GLY A 215 5.32 9.01 -5.52
C GLY A 215 5.93 8.89 -6.91
N THR A 216 6.97 8.08 -7.07
CA THR A 216 7.55 7.76 -8.38
C THR A 216 6.54 6.99 -9.23
N LEU A 217 6.20 7.51 -10.40
CA LEU A 217 5.17 6.92 -11.28
C LEU A 217 5.73 5.93 -12.30
N SER A 218 7.04 6.02 -12.57
CA SER A 218 7.78 5.07 -13.39
C SER A 218 9.21 4.91 -12.90
N PHE A 219 9.61 3.67 -12.62
CA PHE A 219 10.98 3.34 -12.24
C PHE A 219 11.96 3.32 -13.42
N THR A 220 11.43 3.20 -14.62
CA THR A 220 12.21 3.11 -15.85
C THR A 220 12.38 4.48 -16.53
N HIS A 221 11.62 5.50 -16.08
CA HIS A 221 11.75 6.86 -16.55
C HIS A 221 13.11 7.47 -16.17
N PRO A 222 13.76 8.24 -17.07
CA PRO A 222 15.07 8.84 -16.81
C PRO A 222 15.13 9.70 -15.54
N GLU A 223 14.05 10.43 -15.22
CA GLU A 223 13.96 11.28 -14.03
C GLU A 223 14.06 10.50 -12.72
N SER A 224 13.72 9.21 -12.70
CA SER A 224 13.74 8.40 -11.47
C SER A 224 15.16 8.25 -10.89
N GLY A 225 16.18 8.38 -11.74
CA GLY A 225 17.57 8.12 -11.39
C GLY A 225 17.89 6.65 -11.11
N GLU A 226 16.88 5.78 -11.05
CA GLU A 226 17.04 4.34 -10.73
C GLU A 226 17.74 3.58 -11.85
N SER A 227 17.60 4.06 -13.10
CA SER A 227 18.22 3.42 -14.27
C SER A 227 19.72 3.74 -14.46
N ALA A 228 20.22 4.80 -13.81
CA ALA A 228 21.57 5.30 -14.02
C ALA A 228 22.66 4.44 -13.32
N HIS A 229 22.26 3.57 -12.40
CA HIS A 229 23.21 2.84 -11.56
C HIS A 229 22.89 1.35 -11.54
N ASN A 230 23.80 0.54 -12.03
CA ASN A 230 23.78 -0.91 -11.86
C ASN A 230 24.15 -1.30 -10.40
N LYS A 231 23.52 -0.61 -9.42
CA LYS A 231 23.76 -0.77 -7.98
C LYS A 231 22.43 -1.02 -7.27
N PRO A 232 22.42 -1.83 -6.19
CA PRO A 232 21.24 -2.04 -5.40
C PRO A 232 20.65 -0.74 -4.83
N THR A 233 19.34 -0.55 -5.03
CA THR A 233 18.55 0.58 -4.51
C THR A 233 17.36 0.04 -3.71
N PRO A 234 16.63 0.86 -2.96
CA PRO A 234 15.39 0.42 -2.32
C PRO A 234 14.40 -0.22 -3.31
N ALA A 235 14.31 0.30 -4.53
CA ALA A 235 13.47 -0.27 -5.58
C ALA A 235 13.95 -1.67 -6.01
N SER A 236 15.25 -1.87 -6.22
CA SER A 236 15.78 -3.18 -6.60
C SER A 236 15.56 -4.25 -5.52
N PHE A 237 15.67 -3.88 -4.24
CA PHE A 237 15.32 -4.80 -3.14
C PHE A 237 13.82 -5.15 -3.14
N TRP A 238 12.96 -4.17 -3.37
CA TRP A 238 11.53 -4.38 -3.42
C TRP A 238 11.10 -5.21 -4.64
N LEU A 239 11.71 -4.96 -5.80
CA LEU A 239 11.44 -5.67 -7.05
C LEU A 239 12.15 -7.04 -7.12
N GLY A 240 13.04 -7.35 -6.16
CA GLY A 240 13.74 -8.63 -6.07
C GLY A 240 14.86 -8.80 -7.08
N GLY A 241 15.42 -7.71 -7.61
CA GLY A 241 16.56 -7.70 -8.53
C GLY A 241 16.78 -6.36 -9.22
N LEU A 242 17.91 -6.21 -9.88
CA LEU A 242 18.25 -5.04 -10.66
C LEU A 242 17.36 -4.93 -11.91
N LYS A 243 17.26 -3.73 -12.49
CA LYS A 243 16.51 -3.51 -13.73
C LYS A 243 16.97 -4.41 -14.88
N THR A 244 18.28 -4.68 -14.97
CA THR A 244 18.86 -5.60 -15.96
C THR A 244 18.51 -7.07 -15.73
N GLU A 245 18.13 -7.43 -14.50
CA GLU A 245 17.78 -8.80 -14.11
C GLU A 245 16.27 -9.05 -14.14
N LYS A 246 15.46 -8.01 -13.90
CA LYS A 246 14.01 -8.08 -13.74
C LYS A 246 13.28 -6.96 -14.51
N PRO A 247 13.59 -6.69 -15.79
CA PRO A 247 13.09 -5.54 -16.52
C PRO A 247 11.56 -5.47 -16.52
N GLU A 248 10.87 -6.59 -16.65
CA GLU A 248 9.41 -6.65 -16.69
C GLU A 248 8.77 -6.23 -15.35
N LEU A 249 9.38 -6.57 -14.20
CA LEU A 249 8.87 -6.14 -12.90
C LEU A 249 9.09 -4.64 -12.68
N TRP A 250 10.20 -4.09 -13.19
CA TRP A 250 10.47 -2.65 -13.12
C TRP A 250 9.45 -1.84 -13.95
N GLU A 251 9.05 -2.36 -15.11
CA GLU A 251 7.98 -1.77 -15.91
C GLU A 251 6.62 -1.95 -15.23
N GLN A 252 6.28 -3.18 -14.82
CA GLN A 252 4.98 -3.50 -14.23
C GLN A 252 4.71 -2.72 -12.93
N ALA A 253 5.73 -2.40 -12.15
CA ALA A 253 5.57 -1.68 -10.89
C ALA A 253 5.30 -0.18 -11.05
N GLY A 254 5.45 0.39 -12.24
CA GLY A 254 5.15 1.79 -12.52
C GLY A 254 3.67 2.04 -12.77
N GLY A 255 3.03 2.91 -11.98
CA GLY A 255 1.62 3.29 -12.19
C GLY A 255 1.36 3.91 -13.56
N LEU A 256 2.35 4.63 -14.13
CA LEU A 256 2.30 5.19 -15.47
C LEU A 256 1.96 4.15 -16.55
N ASN A 257 2.51 2.95 -16.43
CA ASN A 257 2.37 1.89 -17.44
C ASN A 257 0.99 1.21 -17.43
N HIS A 258 0.12 1.57 -16.49
CA HIS A 258 -1.23 1.02 -16.35
C HIS A 258 -2.33 2.06 -16.57
N VAL A 259 -1.99 3.26 -17.00
CA VAL A 259 -2.99 4.29 -17.32
C VAL A 259 -3.91 3.79 -18.43
N SER A 260 -5.20 3.90 -18.21
CA SER A 260 -6.24 3.42 -19.12
C SER A 260 -7.49 4.29 -18.98
N PRO A 261 -8.51 4.16 -19.85
CA PRO A 261 -9.78 4.88 -19.69
C PRO A 261 -10.51 4.61 -18.35
N GLN A 262 -10.12 3.55 -17.63
CA GLN A 262 -10.68 3.17 -16.32
C GLN A 262 -9.88 3.74 -15.15
N THR A 263 -8.78 4.42 -15.40
CA THR A 263 -7.98 5.09 -14.35
C THR A 263 -8.82 6.16 -13.65
N PRO A 264 -8.90 6.16 -12.33
CA PRO A 264 -9.66 7.17 -11.61
C PRO A 264 -8.96 8.54 -11.63
N PRO A 265 -9.69 9.63 -11.34
CA PRO A 265 -9.08 10.94 -11.11
C PRO A 265 -7.91 10.88 -10.13
N ILE A 266 -6.90 11.70 -10.37
CA ILE A 266 -5.67 11.75 -9.56
C ILE A 266 -5.26 13.18 -9.25
N VAL A 267 -4.78 13.41 -8.03
CA VAL A 267 -4.04 14.62 -7.66
C VAL A 267 -2.60 14.28 -7.33
N PHE A 268 -1.68 15.04 -7.90
CA PHE A 268 -0.25 15.00 -7.59
C PHE A 268 0.09 16.14 -6.65
N ILE A 269 0.65 15.84 -5.48
CA ILE A 269 1.11 16.84 -4.51
C ILE A 269 2.61 16.63 -4.33
N ASN A 270 3.40 17.54 -4.85
CA ASN A 270 4.83 17.32 -5.04
C ASN A 270 5.71 18.29 -4.23
N SER A 271 6.88 17.79 -3.83
CA SER A 271 7.98 18.58 -3.31
C SER A 271 8.80 19.22 -4.44
N ALA A 272 9.86 19.93 -4.06
CA ALA A 272 10.88 20.45 -4.98
C ALA A 272 11.86 19.36 -5.50
N VAL A 273 11.60 18.07 -5.26
CA VAL A 273 12.54 16.99 -5.57
C VAL A 273 12.04 16.19 -6.78
N ASP A 274 12.43 16.59 -7.98
CA ASP A 274 11.92 16.09 -9.25
C ASP A 274 11.89 14.56 -9.38
N ARG A 275 12.96 13.88 -8.96
CA ARG A 275 13.03 12.42 -9.04
C ARG A 275 11.93 11.69 -8.27
N MET A 276 11.27 12.37 -7.30
CA MET A 276 10.22 11.80 -6.47
C MET A 276 8.86 11.75 -7.17
N HIS A 277 8.73 12.41 -8.30
CA HIS A 277 7.53 12.36 -9.14
C HIS A 277 7.87 11.99 -10.60
N ALA A 278 8.93 11.19 -10.78
CA ALA A 278 9.40 10.76 -12.10
C ALA A 278 8.30 10.10 -12.94
N GLY A 279 8.12 10.59 -14.17
CA GLY A 279 7.09 10.13 -15.09
C GLY A 279 5.73 10.82 -14.92
N ARG A 280 5.60 11.83 -14.06
CA ARG A 280 4.35 12.57 -13.84
C ARG A 280 3.85 13.24 -15.12
N GLU A 281 4.72 13.94 -15.85
CA GLU A 281 4.33 14.64 -17.06
C GLU A 281 3.86 13.68 -18.16
N ASP A 282 4.47 12.52 -18.25
CA ASP A 282 4.03 11.49 -19.19
C ASP A 282 2.71 10.84 -18.75
N MET A 283 2.50 10.68 -17.45
CA MET A 283 1.20 10.22 -16.92
C MET A 283 0.11 11.26 -17.22
N ILE A 284 0.36 12.55 -17.00
CA ILE A 284 -0.57 13.64 -17.31
C ILE A 284 -0.99 13.61 -18.79
N LYS A 285 -0.06 13.46 -19.73
CA LYS A 285 -0.38 13.32 -21.17
C LYS A 285 -1.34 12.16 -21.44
N GLN A 286 -1.15 11.02 -20.75
CA GLN A 286 -2.05 9.87 -20.91
C GLN A 286 -3.42 10.12 -20.27
N LEU A 287 -3.46 10.78 -19.10
CA LEU A 287 -4.71 11.16 -18.43
C LEU A 287 -5.52 12.13 -19.31
N ASP A 288 -4.86 13.13 -19.91
CA ASP A 288 -5.48 14.07 -20.85
C ASP A 288 -6.06 13.35 -22.09
N ALA A 289 -5.30 12.42 -22.67
CA ALA A 289 -5.75 11.63 -23.80
C ALA A 289 -7.00 10.77 -23.49
N HIS A 290 -7.19 10.41 -22.24
CA HIS A 290 -8.36 9.67 -21.75
C HIS A 290 -9.43 10.58 -21.11
N HIS A 291 -9.25 11.90 -21.12
CA HIS A 291 -10.15 12.88 -20.48
C HIS A 291 -10.37 12.62 -18.97
N ILE A 292 -9.32 12.15 -18.30
CA ILE A 292 -9.34 11.86 -16.88
C ILE A 292 -8.94 13.11 -16.11
N TYR A 293 -9.77 13.50 -15.13
CA TYR A 293 -9.49 14.66 -14.31
C TYR A 293 -8.24 14.46 -13.44
N HIS A 294 -7.34 15.43 -13.48
CA HIS A 294 -6.16 15.47 -12.63
C HIS A 294 -5.84 16.90 -12.16
N GLU A 295 -5.09 17.00 -11.08
CA GLU A 295 -4.56 18.25 -10.52
C GLU A 295 -3.09 18.05 -10.14
N THR A 296 -2.33 19.14 -10.16
CA THR A 296 -0.93 19.16 -9.68
C THR A 296 -0.72 20.35 -8.76
N HIS A 297 -0.21 20.09 -7.56
CA HIS A 297 0.21 21.08 -6.59
C HIS A 297 1.67 20.85 -6.23
N THR A 298 2.49 21.90 -6.24
CA THR A 298 3.92 21.80 -5.93
C THR A 298 4.30 22.79 -4.82
N PHE A 299 5.07 22.29 -3.87
CA PHE A 299 5.73 23.09 -2.84
C PHE A 299 7.20 23.33 -3.23
N PRO A 300 7.54 24.43 -3.88
CA PRO A 300 8.85 24.61 -4.53
C PRO A 300 10.04 24.64 -3.54
N ASP A 301 9.77 24.95 -2.28
CA ASP A 301 10.81 25.06 -1.24
C ASP A 301 10.72 23.94 -0.19
N SER A 302 9.98 22.85 -0.48
CA SER A 302 9.79 21.80 0.50
C SER A 302 10.76 20.64 0.31
N PRO A 303 11.15 19.96 1.40
CA PRO A 303 11.83 18.68 1.30
C PRO A 303 10.83 17.59 0.90
N HIS A 304 11.35 16.45 0.40
CA HIS A 304 10.52 15.27 0.08
C HIS A 304 9.57 14.86 1.23
N THR A 305 9.99 15.01 2.48
CA THR A 305 9.22 14.58 3.65
C THR A 305 8.20 15.62 4.14
N PHE A 306 7.84 16.60 3.32
CA PHE A 306 6.98 17.75 3.65
C PHE A 306 5.63 17.37 4.29
N PRO A 307 4.89 16.31 3.88
CA PRO A 307 3.55 16.04 4.42
C PRO A 307 3.58 15.60 5.90
N LEU A 308 4.78 15.32 6.44
CA LEU A 308 4.97 14.97 7.85
C LEU A 308 5.18 16.19 8.76
N PHE A 309 5.35 17.38 8.16
CA PHE A 309 5.80 18.59 8.88
C PHE A 309 4.96 19.82 8.57
N ASN A 310 4.79 20.67 9.59
CA ASN A 310 4.38 22.05 9.36
C ASN A 310 5.58 22.85 8.79
N PRO A 311 5.33 23.83 7.89
CA PRO A 311 4.02 24.40 7.54
C PRO A 311 3.26 23.65 6.43
N TRP A 312 3.79 22.61 5.80
CA TRP A 312 3.21 21.99 4.62
C TRP A 312 2.05 21.02 4.91
N PHE A 313 1.91 20.57 6.15
CA PHE A 313 0.87 19.60 6.55
C PHE A 313 -0.54 20.11 6.23
N GLU A 314 -0.90 21.32 6.69
CA GLU A 314 -2.24 21.88 6.48
C GLU A 314 -2.55 22.16 5.01
N PRO A 315 -1.67 22.76 4.18
CA PRO A 315 -1.89 22.85 2.74
C PRO A 315 -2.07 21.49 2.05
N THR A 316 -1.29 20.47 2.45
CA THR A 316 -1.45 19.11 1.91
C THR A 316 -2.84 18.54 2.25
N LEU A 317 -3.29 18.72 3.48
CA LEU A 317 -4.64 18.35 3.92
C LEU A 317 -5.71 19.09 3.12
N GLN A 318 -5.51 20.38 2.85
CA GLN A 318 -6.45 21.21 2.10
C GLN A 318 -6.56 20.74 0.64
N TYR A 319 -5.44 20.58 -0.08
CA TYR A 319 -5.42 20.08 -1.45
C TYR A 319 -6.08 18.69 -1.56
N THR A 320 -5.75 17.79 -0.63
CA THR A 320 -6.40 16.47 -0.53
C THR A 320 -7.92 16.59 -0.38
N THR A 321 -8.37 17.46 0.54
CA THR A 321 -9.80 17.64 0.84
C THR A 321 -10.56 18.24 -0.34
N ASP A 322 -10.00 19.26 -0.99
CA ASP A 322 -10.64 19.95 -2.11
C ASP A 322 -10.78 19.02 -3.31
N PHE A 323 -9.72 18.31 -3.67
CA PHE A 323 -9.74 17.30 -4.73
C PHE A 323 -10.80 16.21 -4.45
N LEU A 324 -10.77 15.59 -3.27
CA LEU A 324 -11.71 14.53 -2.94
C LEU A 324 -13.15 15.03 -2.89
N ASN A 325 -13.40 16.24 -2.38
CA ASN A 325 -14.70 16.87 -2.42
C ASN A 325 -15.21 17.08 -3.85
N LEU A 326 -14.33 17.50 -4.76
CA LEU A 326 -14.68 17.73 -6.16
C LEU A 326 -15.05 16.41 -6.86
N VAL A 327 -14.18 15.40 -6.77
CA VAL A 327 -14.38 14.15 -7.51
C VAL A 327 -15.50 13.28 -6.95
N PHE A 328 -15.74 13.35 -5.64
CA PHE A 328 -16.83 12.59 -5.01
C PHE A 328 -18.19 13.27 -5.05
N ARG A 329 -18.26 14.58 -5.34
CA ARG A 329 -19.52 15.30 -5.56
C ARG A 329 -20.09 15.07 -6.97
N LYS A 330 -19.24 14.88 -7.97
CA LYS A 330 -19.64 14.73 -9.38
C LYS A 330 -20.41 13.42 -9.70
N LYS A 331 -20.56 12.51 -8.73
CA LYS A 331 -21.28 11.23 -8.89
C LYS A 331 -22.59 11.16 -8.10
N SER A 332 -23.32 12.28 -7.98
CA SER A 332 -24.69 12.28 -7.40
C SER A 332 -25.76 12.37 -8.51
#